data_d8231c2ab66a1b08649b36ca87c70991
#
_entry.id   d8231c2ab66a1b08649b36ca87c70991
#
_cell.length_a   1.000
_cell.length_b   1.000
_cell.length_c   1.000
_cell.angle_alpha   90.00
_cell.angle_beta   90.00
_cell.angle_gamma   90.00
#
_symmetry.space_group_name_H-M   'P 1'
#
loop_
_entity.id
_entity.type
_entity.pdbx_description
1 polymer ?
#
loop_
_entity_poly.entity_id
_entity_poly.type
_entity_poly.pdbx_seq_one_letter_code
_entity_poly.pdbx_strand_id
1 'polypeptide(L)'
;MREVVLDTETTGLSPKNGDRLVEIGCVELENHVPTGEVFHCYINPERDMPAEAEAVHGLTAEFLADKPVFSEVASSFLEFVGSSPLVIHNSAFDLGFLNSELEALGKCNIPNSQAIDTVSLARSKYPGAPASLDALCRRFSIDNSRRSKHGALLDAELLAEVYLELRGGKQPGLGLTEGKAIKSNPEIELHSAKRPPRAHSPTKEELIAHSALVKKLQNPLWNRQG
;
A
#
# COMPACT_ATOMS: atom_id res chain seq x y z
N MET A 1 -4.43 10.57 4.79
CA MET A 1 -3.40 10.05 5.74
C MET A 1 -2.11 9.93 4.96
N ARG A 2 -1.06 10.61 5.45
CA ARG A 2 0.27 10.58 4.81
C ARG A 2 0.96 9.24 5.08
N GLU A 3 1.55 8.64 4.04
CA GLU A 3 2.39 7.43 4.08
C GLU A 3 3.61 7.69 3.20
N VAL A 4 4.71 6.98 3.42
CA VAL A 4 5.91 7.09 2.59
C VAL A 4 6.29 5.69 2.10
N VAL A 5 6.26 5.49 0.79
CA VAL A 5 6.82 4.28 0.17
C VAL A 5 8.33 4.44 0.12
N LEU A 6 9.06 3.40 0.49
CA LEU A 6 10.52 3.43 0.58
C LEU A 6 11.11 2.16 0.00
N ASP A 7 12.20 2.32 -0.73
CA ASP A 7 13.07 1.25 -1.17
C ASP A 7 14.53 1.70 -1.08
N THR A 8 15.47 0.76 -0.94
CA THR A 8 16.90 1.05 -0.83
C THR A 8 17.75 0.10 -1.66
N GLU A 9 18.87 0.63 -2.21
CA GLU A 9 19.93 -0.18 -2.78
C GLU A 9 21.15 -0.20 -1.86
N THR A 10 21.88 -1.31 -1.89
CA THR A 10 22.95 -1.60 -0.93
C THR A 10 24.15 -2.27 -1.59
N THR A 11 25.31 -2.23 -0.94
CA THR A 11 26.51 -2.94 -1.41
C THR A 11 26.46 -4.45 -1.17
N GLY A 12 25.39 -4.97 -0.56
CA GLY A 12 25.25 -6.41 -0.28
C GLY A 12 24.01 -6.70 0.56
N LEU A 13 23.99 -7.84 1.23
CA LEU A 13 22.78 -8.37 1.83
C LEU A 13 22.65 -8.15 3.35
N SER A 14 23.72 -7.66 4.01
CA SER A 14 23.69 -7.58 5.48
C SER A 14 24.59 -6.47 6.02
N PRO A 15 24.04 -5.50 6.76
CA PRO A 15 24.84 -4.46 7.40
C PRO A 15 25.81 -5.05 8.44
N LYS A 16 25.52 -6.25 9.00
CA LYS A 16 26.42 -6.93 9.93
C LYS A 16 27.73 -7.39 9.26
N ASN A 17 27.73 -7.57 7.95
CA ASN A 17 28.90 -7.90 7.17
C ASN A 17 29.66 -6.65 6.67
N GLY A 18 29.24 -5.47 7.12
CA GLY A 18 29.80 -4.18 6.70
C GLY A 18 29.23 -3.68 5.39
N ASP A 19 28.11 -4.25 4.89
CA ASP A 19 27.43 -3.70 3.72
C ASP A 19 26.73 -2.40 4.07
N ARG A 20 26.66 -1.48 3.11
CA ARG A 20 26.25 -0.09 3.30
C ARG A 20 25.15 0.28 2.29
N LEU A 21 24.40 1.33 2.61
CA LEU A 21 23.42 1.95 1.69
C LEU A 21 24.13 2.68 0.55
N VAL A 22 23.57 2.61 -0.65
CA VAL A 22 24.07 3.33 -1.85
C VAL A 22 22.99 4.17 -2.53
N GLU A 23 21.71 3.87 -2.32
CA GLU A 23 20.59 4.67 -2.82
C GLU A 23 19.41 4.58 -1.85
N ILE A 24 18.69 5.68 -1.71
CA ILE A 24 17.39 5.74 -1.02
C ILE A 24 16.39 6.39 -1.95
N GLY A 25 15.28 5.73 -2.19
CA GLY A 25 14.13 6.24 -2.93
C GLY A 25 12.87 6.25 -2.06
N CYS A 26 12.22 7.41 -1.95
CA CYS A 26 10.96 7.52 -1.24
C CYS A 26 9.93 8.26 -2.09
N VAL A 27 8.69 7.80 -2.03
CA VAL A 27 7.52 8.42 -2.66
C VAL A 27 6.48 8.73 -1.61
N GLU A 28 6.04 9.98 -1.55
CA GLU A 28 4.98 10.39 -0.63
C GLU A 28 3.61 9.97 -1.18
N LEU A 29 2.79 9.39 -0.31
CA LEU A 29 1.38 9.10 -0.58
C LEU A 29 0.48 9.90 0.35
N GLU A 30 -0.63 10.40 -0.18
CA GLU A 30 -1.78 10.85 0.61
C GLU A 30 -2.99 9.98 0.27
N ASN A 31 -3.50 9.26 1.29
CA ASN A 31 -4.59 8.30 1.14
C ASN A 31 -4.31 7.24 0.06
N HIS A 32 -3.09 6.68 0.07
CA HIS A 32 -2.56 5.66 -0.85
C HIS A 32 -2.32 6.14 -2.29
N VAL A 33 -2.43 7.44 -2.57
CA VAL A 33 -2.20 8.02 -3.92
C VAL A 33 -0.94 8.89 -3.88
N PRO A 34 -0.01 8.75 -4.85
CA PRO A 34 1.18 9.60 -4.92
C PRO A 34 0.83 11.09 -5.00
N THR A 35 1.51 11.90 -4.19
CA THR A 35 1.37 13.36 -4.19
C THR A 35 2.25 14.04 -5.24
N GLY A 36 3.29 13.35 -5.68
CA GLY A 36 4.37 13.87 -6.53
C GLY A 36 5.61 14.29 -5.74
N GLU A 37 5.52 14.37 -4.41
CA GLU A 37 6.69 14.62 -3.56
C GLU A 37 7.53 13.35 -3.40
N VAL A 38 8.84 13.50 -3.62
CA VAL A 38 9.79 12.38 -3.54
C VAL A 38 11.04 12.80 -2.76
N PHE A 39 11.67 11.82 -2.12
CA PHE A 39 13.03 11.94 -1.61
C PHE A 39 13.90 10.93 -2.36
N HIS A 40 14.96 11.40 -3.01
CA HIS A 40 15.87 10.53 -3.74
C HIS A 40 17.30 10.98 -3.53
N CYS A 41 18.16 10.07 -3.12
CA CYS A 41 19.58 10.34 -3.02
C CYS A 41 20.43 9.10 -3.28
N TYR A 42 21.56 9.31 -3.95
CA TYR A 42 22.65 8.36 -4.00
C TYR A 42 23.61 8.64 -2.85
N ILE A 43 24.23 7.59 -2.33
CA ILE A 43 25.06 7.65 -1.14
C ILE A 43 26.41 7.01 -1.43
N ASN A 44 27.48 7.71 -1.09
CA ASN A 44 28.82 7.12 -1.09
C ASN A 44 28.94 6.15 0.09
N PRO A 45 29.10 4.84 -0.17
CA PRO A 45 29.18 3.85 0.90
C PRO A 45 30.54 3.83 1.63
N GLU A 46 31.52 4.65 1.17
CA GLU A 46 32.89 4.69 1.69
C GLU A 46 33.56 3.30 1.71
N ARG A 47 33.22 2.46 0.73
CA ARG A 47 33.77 1.11 0.54
C ARG A 47 33.66 0.70 -0.93
N ASP A 48 34.36 -0.38 -1.27
CA ASP A 48 34.29 -0.98 -2.60
C ASP A 48 32.89 -1.51 -2.91
N MET A 49 32.51 -1.44 -4.19
CA MET A 49 31.28 -1.98 -4.72
C MET A 49 31.50 -3.43 -5.17
N PRO A 50 30.84 -4.41 -4.53
CA PRO A 50 30.86 -5.80 -5.00
C PRO A 50 30.20 -5.93 -6.38
N ALA A 51 30.80 -6.74 -7.26
CA ALA A 51 30.30 -6.93 -8.62
C ALA A 51 28.87 -7.50 -8.67
N GLU A 52 28.50 -8.32 -7.68
CA GLU A 52 27.15 -8.88 -7.57
C GLU A 52 26.10 -7.79 -7.31
N ALA A 53 26.42 -6.81 -6.45
CA ALA A 53 25.53 -5.69 -6.14
C ALA A 53 25.42 -4.74 -7.36
N GLU A 54 26.56 -4.40 -7.98
CA GLU A 54 26.61 -3.58 -9.20
C GLU A 54 25.80 -4.22 -10.34
N ALA A 55 25.87 -5.55 -10.49
CA ALA A 55 25.07 -6.25 -11.50
C ALA A 55 23.56 -6.07 -11.31
N VAL A 56 23.08 -5.94 -10.06
CA VAL A 56 21.67 -5.76 -9.71
C VAL A 56 21.19 -4.34 -9.98
N HIS A 57 21.81 -3.34 -9.35
CA HIS A 57 21.33 -1.94 -9.40
C HIS A 57 22.12 -1.06 -10.40
N GLY A 58 23.30 -1.48 -10.85
CA GLY A 58 24.09 -0.77 -11.87
C GLY A 58 24.85 0.45 -11.37
N LEU A 59 24.89 0.69 -10.08
CA LEU A 59 25.65 1.80 -9.48
C LEU A 59 27.10 1.36 -9.28
N THR A 60 28.03 2.09 -9.93
CA THR A 60 29.46 1.78 -9.83
C THR A 60 30.10 2.54 -8.66
N ALA A 61 31.22 2.05 -8.13
CA ALA A 61 32.00 2.76 -7.12
C ALA A 61 32.44 4.15 -7.61
N GLU A 62 32.79 4.27 -8.89
CA GLU A 62 33.20 5.54 -9.52
C GLU A 62 32.05 6.56 -9.52
N PHE A 63 30.84 6.11 -9.87
CA PHE A 63 29.63 6.97 -9.83
C PHE A 63 29.30 7.46 -8.44
N LEU A 64 29.52 6.63 -7.41
CA LEU A 64 29.19 6.94 -6.03
C LEU A 64 30.28 7.74 -5.29
N ALA A 65 31.48 7.81 -5.82
CA ALA A 65 32.63 8.42 -5.16
C ALA A 65 32.45 9.92 -4.81
N ASP A 66 31.68 10.64 -5.64
CA ASP A 66 31.38 12.07 -5.47
C ASP A 66 30.01 12.34 -4.82
N LYS A 67 29.31 11.31 -4.37
CA LYS A 67 28.01 11.46 -3.70
C LYS A 67 28.17 11.71 -2.20
N PRO A 68 27.18 12.34 -1.55
CA PRO A 68 27.22 12.56 -0.10
C PRO A 68 27.29 11.22 0.64
N VAL A 69 27.93 11.22 1.78
CA VAL A 69 27.87 10.08 2.72
C VAL A 69 26.56 10.10 3.50
N PHE A 70 26.17 8.95 4.09
CA PHE A 70 24.88 8.85 4.79
C PHE A 70 24.72 9.89 5.92
N SER A 71 25.80 10.25 6.62
CA SER A 71 25.76 11.26 7.69
C SER A 71 25.27 12.65 7.20
N GLU A 72 25.51 12.98 5.94
CA GLU A 72 25.12 14.27 5.36
C GLU A 72 23.63 14.28 4.95
N VAL A 73 23.08 13.13 4.58
CA VAL A 73 21.68 13.01 4.09
C VAL A 73 20.70 12.52 5.17
N ALA A 74 21.21 11.95 6.27
CA ALA A 74 20.38 11.34 7.31
C ALA A 74 19.33 12.29 7.91
N SER A 75 19.67 13.57 8.09
CA SER A 75 18.74 14.54 8.70
C SER A 75 17.59 14.89 7.76
N SER A 76 17.86 15.15 6.48
CA SER A 76 16.83 15.43 5.47
C SER A 76 15.97 14.20 5.19
N PHE A 77 16.56 13.00 5.20
CA PHE A 77 15.81 11.75 5.11
C PHE A 77 14.83 11.59 6.29
N LEU A 78 15.29 11.76 7.51
CA LEU A 78 14.44 11.66 8.72
C LEU A 78 13.34 12.74 8.74
N GLU A 79 13.64 13.95 8.25
CA GLU A 79 12.65 15.04 8.13
C GLU A 79 11.56 14.66 7.11
N PHE A 80 11.96 14.13 5.95
CA PHE A 80 11.01 13.68 4.92
C PHE A 80 10.10 12.55 5.43
N VAL A 81 10.67 11.55 6.07
CA VAL A 81 9.93 10.38 6.60
C VAL A 81 9.03 10.78 7.78
N GLY A 82 9.57 11.55 8.73
CA GLY A 82 8.87 11.92 9.96
C GLY A 82 8.32 10.71 10.72
N SER A 83 7.10 10.85 11.21
CA SER A 83 6.34 9.79 11.89
C SER A 83 5.38 9.03 10.97
N SER A 84 5.46 9.25 9.66
CA SER A 84 4.55 8.61 8.70
C SER A 84 4.80 7.11 8.61
N PRO A 85 3.76 6.28 8.42
CA PRO A 85 3.95 4.88 8.10
C PRO A 85 4.83 4.70 6.87
N LEU A 86 5.79 3.77 6.93
CA LEU A 86 6.70 3.42 5.86
C LEU A 86 6.21 2.17 5.15
N VAL A 87 5.88 2.28 3.89
CA VAL A 87 5.47 1.16 3.04
C VAL A 87 6.70 0.60 2.34
N ILE A 88 7.11 -0.60 2.69
CA ILE A 88 8.36 -1.21 2.25
C ILE A 88 8.12 -2.64 1.78
N HIS A 89 8.85 -3.09 0.76
CA HIS A 89 8.76 -4.45 0.25
C HIS A 89 9.83 -5.34 0.90
N ASN A 90 9.47 -6.18 1.87
CA ASN A 90 10.38 -6.90 2.76
C ASN A 90 11.10 -5.96 3.74
N SER A 91 10.33 -5.23 4.52
CA SER A 91 10.76 -4.12 5.37
C SER A 91 11.92 -4.43 6.33
N ALA A 92 12.10 -5.69 6.72
CA ALA A 92 13.20 -6.09 7.60
C ALA A 92 14.58 -5.85 6.96
N PHE A 93 14.68 -5.91 5.63
CA PHE A 93 15.91 -5.65 4.91
C PHE A 93 16.29 -4.17 4.98
N ASP A 94 15.43 -3.30 4.48
CA ASP A 94 15.68 -1.86 4.40
C ASP A 94 15.83 -1.22 5.78
N LEU A 95 14.95 -1.55 6.72
CA LEU A 95 15.06 -1.08 8.10
C LEU A 95 16.34 -1.56 8.78
N GLY A 96 16.80 -2.77 8.43
CA GLY A 96 18.07 -3.28 8.94
C GLY A 96 19.27 -2.41 8.54
N PHE A 97 19.31 -1.97 7.27
CA PHE A 97 20.36 -1.08 6.77
C PHE A 97 20.21 0.34 7.30
N LEU A 98 19.00 0.92 7.19
CA LEU A 98 18.73 2.28 7.70
C LEU A 98 19.05 2.41 9.17
N ASN A 99 18.62 1.46 9.99
CA ASN A 99 18.88 1.50 11.43
C ASN A 99 20.36 1.29 11.77
N SER A 100 21.08 0.47 11.01
CA SER A 100 22.52 0.31 11.19
C SER A 100 23.28 1.61 10.92
N GLU A 101 22.91 2.33 9.85
CA GLU A 101 23.49 3.64 9.53
C GLU A 101 23.12 4.72 10.56
N LEU A 102 21.86 4.73 11.02
CA LEU A 102 21.39 5.67 12.04
C LEU A 102 22.06 5.43 13.39
N GLU A 103 22.22 4.17 13.78
CA GLU A 103 22.92 3.77 15.01
C GLU A 103 24.38 4.20 15.00
N ALA A 104 25.08 4.04 13.86
CA ALA A 104 26.45 4.51 13.68
C ALA A 104 26.60 6.03 13.89
N LEU A 105 25.53 6.81 13.63
CA LEU A 105 25.46 8.25 13.85
C LEU A 105 24.92 8.64 15.24
N GLY A 106 24.61 7.66 16.11
CA GLY A 106 24.00 7.91 17.41
C GLY A 106 22.57 8.48 17.33
N LYS A 107 21.88 8.28 16.20
CA LYS A 107 20.48 8.70 16.00
C LYS A 107 19.52 7.60 16.43
N CYS A 108 18.26 7.99 16.67
CA CYS A 108 17.21 7.02 17.01
C CYS A 108 16.87 6.12 15.82
N ASN A 109 16.67 4.84 16.11
CA ASN A 109 16.23 3.87 15.13
C ASN A 109 14.76 4.10 14.71
N ILE A 110 14.45 3.78 13.47
CA ILE A 110 13.08 3.70 12.97
C ILE A 110 12.45 2.41 13.53
N PRO A 111 11.35 2.50 14.28
CA PRO A 111 10.75 1.31 14.88
C PRO A 111 10.05 0.45 13.83
N ASN A 112 10.10 -0.88 13.98
CA ASN A 112 9.40 -1.82 13.10
C ASN A 112 7.89 -1.57 13.04
N SER A 113 7.30 -0.99 14.09
CA SER A 113 5.89 -0.63 14.13
C SER A 113 5.51 0.51 13.18
N GLN A 114 6.49 1.26 12.68
CA GLN A 114 6.29 2.29 11.67
C GLN A 114 6.22 1.69 10.25
N ALA A 115 6.70 0.48 10.04
CA ALA A 115 6.73 -0.16 8.73
C ALA A 115 5.47 -0.96 8.42
N ILE A 116 5.01 -0.84 7.18
CA ILE A 116 3.98 -1.68 6.54
C ILE A 116 4.72 -2.57 5.53
N ASP A 117 4.91 -3.85 5.86
CA ASP A 117 5.56 -4.81 4.97
C ASP A 117 4.58 -5.32 3.91
N THR A 118 4.81 -4.93 2.66
CA THR A 118 3.95 -5.32 1.54
C THR A 118 4.08 -6.78 1.14
N VAL A 119 5.19 -7.47 1.45
CA VAL A 119 5.32 -8.92 1.25
C VAL A 119 4.37 -9.66 2.19
N SER A 120 4.34 -9.27 3.46
CA SER A 120 3.42 -9.83 4.46
C SER A 120 1.96 -9.55 4.08
N LEU A 121 1.67 -8.33 3.63
CA LEU A 121 0.34 -7.95 3.15
C LEU A 121 -0.09 -8.77 1.92
N ALA A 122 0.81 -8.95 0.93
CA ALA A 122 0.54 -9.74 -0.27
C ALA A 122 0.31 -11.22 0.07
N ARG A 123 1.13 -11.80 0.94
CA ARG A 123 0.97 -13.21 1.39
C ARG A 123 -0.33 -13.44 2.15
N SER A 124 -0.76 -12.48 2.96
CA SER A 124 -2.05 -12.53 3.65
C SER A 124 -3.23 -12.48 2.67
N LYS A 125 -3.14 -11.64 1.64
CA LYS A 125 -4.21 -11.45 0.66
C LYS A 125 -4.25 -12.57 -0.39
N TYR A 126 -3.08 -13.13 -0.75
CA TYR A 126 -2.92 -14.16 -1.79
C TYR A 126 -2.03 -15.32 -1.28
N PRO A 127 -2.54 -16.16 -0.37
CA PRO A 127 -1.78 -17.26 0.20
C PRO A 127 -1.22 -18.20 -0.88
N GLY A 128 0.06 -18.56 -0.78
CA GLY A 128 0.72 -19.46 -1.72
C GLY A 128 1.14 -18.85 -3.06
N ALA A 129 0.79 -17.58 -3.34
CA ALA A 129 1.20 -16.91 -4.57
C ALA A 129 2.59 -16.25 -4.42
N PRO A 130 3.35 -16.10 -5.53
CA PRO A 130 4.58 -15.32 -5.53
C PRO A 130 4.32 -13.87 -5.09
N ALA A 131 5.17 -13.36 -4.19
CA ALA A 131 5.03 -12.04 -3.58
C ALA A 131 6.23 -11.11 -3.85
N SER A 132 7.09 -11.39 -4.84
CA SER A 132 8.11 -10.43 -5.29
C SER A 132 7.46 -9.24 -5.98
N LEU A 133 8.13 -8.07 -6.00
CA LEU A 133 7.62 -6.86 -6.64
C LEU A 133 7.22 -7.13 -8.10
N ASP A 134 8.09 -7.80 -8.89
CA ASP A 134 7.77 -8.19 -10.27
C ASP A 134 6.56 -9.12 -10.40
N ALA A 135 6.39 -10.04 -9.45
CA ALA A 135 5.23 -10.94 -9.47
C ALA A 135 3.93 -10.18 -9.17
N LEU A 136 4.00 -9.20 -8.29
CA LEU A 136 2.86 -8.33 -7.95
C LEU A 136 2.56 -7.36 -9.10
N CYS A 137 3.56 -6.75 -9.73
CA CYS A 137 3.37 -5.94 -10.94
C CYS A 137 2.66 -6.74 -12.04
N ARG A 138 3.12 -7.97 -12.34
CA ARG A 138 2.45 -8.84 -13.31
C ARG A 138 1.02 -9.19 -12.91
N ARG A 139 0.77 -9.45 -11.62
CA ARG A 139 -0.57 -9.77 -11.11
C ARG A 139 -1.55 -8.63 -11.32
N PHE A 140 -1.11 -7.40 -11.06
CA PHE A 140 -1.95 -6.21 -11.13
C PHE A 140 -1.88 -5.48 -12.48
N SER A 141 -1.16 -6.05 -13.47
CA SER A 141 -0.96 -5.46 -14.80
C SER A 141 -0.31 -4.06 -14.73
N ILE A 142 0.61 -3.87 -13.78
CA ILE A 142 1.43 -2.67 -13.64
C ILE A 142 2.61 -2.79 -14.60
N ASP A 143 2.82 -1.77 -15.41
CA ASP A 143 3.92 -1.72 -16.38
C ASP A 143 5.27 -1.47 -15.68
N ASN A 144 6.10 -2.51 -15.62
CA ASN A 144 7.46 -2.44 -15.13
C ASN A 144 8.54 -2.51 -16.25
N SER A 145 8.17 -2.21 -17.49
CA SER A 145 9.08 -2.31 -18.65
C SER A 145 10.30 -1.37 -18.56
N ARG A 146 10.18 -0.27 -17.81
CA ARG A 146 11.29 0.68 -17.56
C ARG A 146 12.32 0.15 -16.56
N ARG A 147 12.01 -0.95 -15.85
CA ARG A 147 12.87 -1.56 -14.84
C ARG A 147 13.86 -2.52 -15.49
N SER A 148 14.89 -1.99 -16.14
CA SER A 148 15.98 -2.80 -16.69
C SER A 148 16.98 -3.25 -15.63
N LYS A 149 17.16 -2.46 -14.58
CA LYS A 149 17.92 -2.72 -13.35
C LYS A 149 17.10 -2.26 -12.16
N HIS A 150 17.47 -2.67 -10.96
CA HIS A 150 16.91 -2.15 -9.74
C HIS A 150 17.36 -0.70 -9.53
N GLY A 151 16.50 0.12 -8.99
CA GLY A 151 16.79 1.50 -8.60
C GLY A 151 15.76 1.92 -7.58
N ALA A 152 16.22 2.42 -6.43
CA ALA A 152 15.38 2.63 -5.26
C ALA A 152 14.17 3.54 -5.53
N LEU A 153 14.33 4.62 -6.29
CA LEU A 153 13.19 5.48 -6.59
C LEU A 153 12.18 4.81 -7.53
N LEU A 154 12.65 4.13 -8.58
CA LEU A 154 11.75 3.42 -9.51
C LEU A 154 11.02 2.27 -8.83
N ASP A 155 11.71 1.54 -7.96
CA ASP A 155 11.12 0.45 -7.20
C ASP A 155 10.10 0.96 -6.17
N ALA A 156 10.36 2.12 -5.54
CA ALA A 156 9.38 2.80 -4.69
C ALA A 156 8.15 3.29 -5.48
N GLU A 157 8.32 3.82 -6.70
CA GLU A 157 7.20 4.20 -7.58
C GLU A 157 6.33 2.98 -7.95
N LEU A 158 6.94 1.88 -8.39
CA LEU A 158 6.23 0.62 -8.69
C LEU A 158 5.55 0.05 -7.44
N LEU A 159 6.22 0.13 -6.29
CA LEU A 159 5.67 -0.33 -5.02
C LEU A 159 4.45 0.51 -4.60
N ALA A 160 4.44 1.81 -4.88
CA ALA A 160 3.29 2.68 -4.61
C ALA A 160 2.05 2.21 -5.39
N GLU A 161 2.20 1.85 -6.66
CA GLU A 161 1.11 1.31 -7.47
C GLU A 161 0.65 -0.08 -6.96
N VAL A 162 1.60 -0.97 -6.66
CA VAL A 162 1.33 -2.29 -6.07
C VAL A 162 0.61 -2.16 -4.73
N TYR A 163 1.06 -1.23 -3.88
CA TYR A 163 0.44 -1.00 -2.57
C TYR A 163 -1.01 -0.53 -2.69
N LEU A 164 -1.30 0.39 -3.61
CA LEU A 164 -2.66 0.83 -3.90
C LEU A 164 -3.56 -0.36 -4.27
N GLU A 165 -3.10 -1.27 -5.14
CA GLU A 165 -3.84 -2.48 -5.53
C GLU A 165 -3.98 -3.47 -4.36
N LEU A 166 -2.95 -3.60 -3.52
CA LEU A 166 -3.02 -4.40 -2.30
C LEU A 166 -4.02 -3.82 -1.29
N ARG A 167 -4.24 -2.51 -1.26
CA ARG A 167 -5.23 -1.84 -0.41
C ARG A 167 -6.66 -1.87 -0.97
N GLY A 168 -6.87 -2.37 -2.18
CA GLY A 168 -8.19 -2.53 -2.80
C GLY A 168 -8.36 -1.81 -4.14
N GLY A 169 -7.28 -1.25 -4.68
CA GLY A 169 -7.26 -0.56 -5.96
C GLY A 169 -7.88 0.84 -5.91
N LYS A 170 -8.02 1.45 -7.08
CA LYS A 170 -8.58 2.81 -7.25
C LYS A 170 -10.07 2.92 -6.87
N GLN A 171 -10.76 1.80 -6.70
CA GLN A 171 -12.11 1.80 -6.15
C GLN A 171 -12.05 1.58 -4.65
N PRO A 172 -12.49 2.56 -3.82
CA PRO A 172 -12.71 2.29 -2.40
C PRO A 172 -13.67 1.11 -2.30
N GLY A 173 -13.24 0.01 -1.69
CA GLY A 173 -14.15 -1.10 -1.41
C GLY A 173 -15.34 -0.54 -0.67
N LEU A 174 -16.55 -0.78 -1.19
CA LEU A 174 -17.78 -0.50 -0.46
C LEU A 174 -17.76 -1.42 0.77
N GLY A 175 -17.09 -0.99 1.82
CA GLY A 175 -16.90 -1.73 3.05
C GLY A 175 -18.23 -1.88 3.79
N LEU A 176 -19.07 -2.79 3.30
CA LEU A 176 -20.29 -3.24 3.99
C LEU A 176 -19.99 -4.31 5.04
N THR A 177 -18.73 -4.65 5.28
CA THR A 177 -18.33 -5.69 6.22
C THR A 177 -17.30 -5.18 7.21
N GLU A 178 -17.64 -5.42 8.47
CA GLU A 178 -16.93 -5.19 9.72
C GLU A 178 -17.10 -3.82 10.37
N GLY A 179 -18.32 -3.63 10.86
CA GLY A 179 -18.57 -2.71 11.97
C GLY A 179 -17.72 -3.08 13.18
N LYS A 180 -16.51 -2.52 13.28
CA LYS A 180 -16.04 -2.13 14.61
C LYS A 180 -17.10 -1.14 15.11
N ALA A 181 -17.82 -1.56 16.14
CA ALA A 181 -18.80 -0.71 16.82
C ALA A 181 -18.17 0.67 17.03
N ILE A 182 -18.55 1.62 16.19
CA ILE A 182 -18.37 3.03 16.48
C ILE A 182 -19.11 3.21 17.79
N LYS A 183 -18.36 3.43 18.88
CA LYS A 183 -18.98 3.90 20.12
C LYS A 183 -19.76 5.13 19.72
N SER A 184 -21.06 4.94 19.65
CA SER A 184 -22.01 6.01 19.33
C SER A 184 -21.77 7.14 20.32
N ASN A 185 -21.36 8.28 19.81
CA ASN A 185 -21.46 9.53 20.53
C ASN A 185 -22.96 9.73 20.85
N PRO A 186 -23.38 9.92 22.10
CA PRO A 186 -24.79 9.82 22.47
C PRO A 186 -25.63 11.08 22.16
N GLU A 187 -25.24 11.92 21.21
CA GLU A 187 -25.95 13.20 20.96
C GLU A 187 -26.14 13.53 19.48
N ILE A 188 -26.51 12.57 18.64
CA ILE A 188 -27.23 12.89 17.42
C ILE A 188 -28.52 12.07 17.45
N GLU A 189 -29.55 12.57 18.14
CA GLU A 189 -30.91 12.16 17.89
C GLU A 189 -31.28 12.53 16.45
N LEU A 190 -31.04 11.63 15.53
CA LEU A 190 -31.72 11.66 14.25
C LEU A 190 -33.19 11.37 14.56
N HIS A 191 -33.99 12.42 14.70
CA HIS A 191 -35.44 12.33 14.63
C HIS A 191 -35.83 11.76 13.26
N SER A 192 -35.70 10.46 13.09
CA SER A 192 -36.34 9.74 12.00
C SER A 192 -37.83 9.74 12.28
N ALA A 193 -38.51 10.82 11.92
CA ALA A 193 -39.95 10.85 11.88
C ALA A 193 -40.39 9.65 11.02
N LYS A 194 -41.00 8.62 11.63
CA LYS A 194 -41.60 7.51 10.91
C LYS A 194 -42.58 8.10 9.93
N ARG A 195 -42.23 8.03 8.64
CA ARG A 195 -43.15 8.47 7.59
C ARG A 195 -44.41 7.62 7.70
N PRO A 196 -45.59 8.22 7.71
CA PRO A 196 -46.85 7.45 7.74
C PRO A 196 -46.88 6.52 6.51
N PRO A 197 -47.45 5.30 6.65
CA PRO A 197 -47.57 4.39 5.52
C PRO A 197 -48.33 5.11 4.40
N ARG A 198 -47.77 5.06 3.17
CA ARG A 198 -48.52 5.58 2.02
C ARG A 198 -49.70 4.66 1.76
N ALA A 199 -50.89 5.22 1.74
CA ALA A 199 -52.07 4.50 1.28
C ALA A 199 -51.88 4.16 -0.19
N HIS A 200 -51.70 2.89 -0.48
CA HIS A 200 -51.57 2.38 -1.86
C HIS A 200 -52.73 1.42 -2.08
N SER A 201 -53.58 1.79 -3.01
CA SER A 201 -54.65 0.90 -3.52
C SER A 201 -54.38 0.59 -4.98
N PRO A 202 -54.36 -0.68 -5.36
CA PRO A 202 -54.18 -1.05 -6.74
C PRO A 202 -55.32 -0.51 -7.62
N THR A 203 -54.98 -0.14 -8.84
CA THR A 203 -56.00 0.30 -9.83
C THR A 203 -56.87 -0.90 -10.32
N LYS A 204 -58.02 -0.60 -10.88
CA LYS A 204 -58.93 -1.65 -11.40
C LYS A 204 -58.22 -2.48 -12.49
N GLU A 205 -57.43 -1.84 -13.31
CA GLU A 205 -56.65 -2.49 -14.38
C GLU A 205 -55.59 -3.43 -13.83
N GLU A 206 -54.87 -3.00 -12.76
CA GLU A 206 -53.89 -3.85 -12.06
C GLU A 206 -54.54 -5.07 -11.42
N LEU A 207 -55.72 -4.91 -10.81
CA LEU A 207 -56.49 -6.02 -10.22
C LEU A 207 -56.91 -7.03 -11.28
N ILE A 208 -57.38 -6.55 -12.47
CA ILE A 208 -57.78 -7.40 -13.58
C ILE A 208 -56.56 -8.17 -14.12
N ALA A 209 -55.41 -7.47 -14.34
CA ALA A 209 -54.19 -8.08 -14.80
C ALA A 209 -53.65 -9.12 -13.80
N HIS A 210 -53.64 -8.81 -12.50
CA HIS A 210 -53.27 -9.73 -11.44
C HIS A 210 -54.17 -10.98 -11.44
N SER A 211 -55.48 -10.80 -11.50
CA SER A 211 -56.43 -11.92 -11.49
C SER A 211 -56.24 -12.81 -12.72
N ALA A 212 -55.96 -12.24 -13.91
CA ALA A 212 -55.69 -12.98 -15.12
C ALA A 212 -54.36 -13.78 -15.01
N LEU A 213 -53.33 -13.23 -14.36
CA LEU A 213 -52.09 -13.92 -14.09
C LEU A 213 -52.26 -15.08 -13.11
N VAL A 214 -52.92 -14.83 -11.98
CA VAL A 214 -53.19 -15.86 -10.94
C VAL A 214 -53.94 -17.05 -11.50
N LYS A 215 -54.90 -16.84 -12.42
CA LYS A 215 -55.64 -17.92 -13.09
C LYS A 215 -54.76 -18.81 -14.02
N LYS A 216 -53.60 -18.32 -14.47
CA LYS A 216 -52.67 -19.07 -15.30
C LYS A 216 -51.67 -19.89 -14.50
N LEU A 217 -51.55 -19.64 -13.21
CA LEU A 217 -50.60 -20.32 -12.31
C LEU A 217 -51.18 -21.65 -11.82
N GLN A 218 -50.38 -22.71 -11.80
CA GLN A 218 -50.72 -23.95 -11.12
C GLN A 218 -50.47 -23.79 -9.63
N ASN A 219 -51.49 -23.92 -8.76
CA ASN A 219 -51.42 -23.75 -7.30
C ASN A 219 -50.93 -22.36 -6.81
N PRO A 220 -51.59 -21.25 -7.18
CA PRO A 220 -51.18 -19.92 -6.74
C PRO A 220 -51.34 -19.76 -5.25
N LEU A 221 -50.29 -19.23 -4.57
CA LEU A 221 -50.30 -19.00 -3.14
C LEU A 221 -51.36 -18.00 -2.68
N TRP A 222 -51.79 -17.07 -3.55
CA TRP A 222 -52.80 -16.05 -3.27
C TRP A 222 -54.21 -16.63 -3.10
N ASN A 223 -54.45 -17.87 -3.53
CA ASN A 223 -55.76 -18.54 -3.34
C ASN A 223 -55.79 -19.41 -2.09
N ARG A 224 -54.70 -19.48 -1.32
CA ARG A 224 -54.67 -20.18 -0.02
C ARG A 224 -55.17 -19.21 1.03
N GLN A 225 -56.47 -19.28 1.37
CA GLN A 225 -56.96 -18.67 2.58
C GLN A 225 -56.31 -19.38 3.75
N GLY A 226 -55.59 -18.61 4.63
CA GLY A 226 -55.08 -19.07 5.91
C GLY A 226 -56.19 -19.23 6.91
#